data_7509e83f05daeb6f874de9f2c25850cc
#
_entry.id   7509e83f05daeb6f874de9f2c25850cc
#
_cell.length_a   1.000
_cell.length_b   1.000
_cell.length_c   1.000
_cell.angle_alpha   90.00
_cell.angle_beta   90.00
_cell.angle_gamma   90.00
#
_symmetry.space_group_name_H-M   'P 1'
#
loop_
_entity.id
_entity.type
_entity.pdbx_description
1 polymer ?
#
loop_
_entity_poly.entity_id
_entity_poly.type
_entity_poly.pdbx_seq_one_letter_code
_entity_poly.pdbx_strand_id
1 'polypeptide(L)'
;EDEFIHESELDKFVDLKHKGYKPCSGWFESMVKKLKYDRRRVAQELESAFLGSGDNVISSEMIEKIKNEDVRDPEEMFVGNQMWIWEKPIEGHRYILGCDVSRGDSEDFTSIVIIDFDTRCQVAEYLGKIPPDLAADIIYKWGGMYNAYVVTDITGGMGVATSRKLQELGYKDLYVEGVNTADKWKYNPNAANKVPGLAFNNKRVQIISAFEEALRHKFIVRSKRLLNEMSTFVYINGRPDHMKGKHDDLIMALAMALYVGEHSFSDLSKANDLTKAMLDGWTTSGDVNNSEPEHRRPQQNTGIFGAPGNQNNDAKQMYKDYGWLFGKGR
;
A
#
# COMPACT_ATOMS: atom_id res chain seq x y z
N GLU A 1 31.02 22.48 31.51
CA GLU A 1 32.06 21.92 30.63
C GLU A 1 31.70 20.47 30.44
N ASP A 2 31.33 20.09 29.22
CA ASP A 2 31.01 18.72 28.87
C ASP A 2 32.31 17.91 28.88
N GLU A 3 32.43 16.98 29.84
CA GLU A 3 33.54 16.03 29.83
C GLU A 3 33.35 15.08 28.66
N PHE A 4 34.00 15.38 27.54
CA PHE A 4 34.15 14.42 26.45
C PHE A 4 35.04 13.27 26.92
N ILE A 5 34.57 12.03 26.69
CA ILE A 5 35.37 10.83 26.95
C ILE A 5 36.59 10.91 26.06
N HIS A 6 37.78 10.99 26.67
CA HIS A 6 39.04 11.02 25.94
C HIS A 6 39.24 9.66 25.24
N GLU A 7 39.88 9.68 24.06
CA GLU A 7 40.15 8.48 23.27
C GLU A 7 40.81 7.35 24.09
N SER A 8 41.65 7.71 25.07
CA SER A 8 42.30 6.77 25.98
C SER A 8 41.35 6.09 27.00
N GLU A 9 40.09 6.54 27.10
CA GLU A 9 39.07 5.98 28.01
C GLU A 9 37.99 5.19 27.29
N LEU A 10 38.10 5.08 25.95
CA LEU A 10 37.11 4.41 25.11
C LEU A 10 36.91 2.94 25.51
N ASP A 11 38.03 2.25 25.83
CA ASP A 11 37.98 0.84 26.28
C ASP A 11 37.26 0.69 27.61
N LYS A 12 37.46 1.65 28.51
CA LYS A 12 36.79 1.72 29.80
C LYS A 12 35.26 1.97 29.66
N PHE A 13 34.91 2.82 28.70
CA PHE A 13 33.54 3.12 28.33
C PHE A 13 32.82 1.90 27.75
N VAL A 14 33.48 1.19 26.81
CA VAL A 14 32.97 -0.04 26.22
C VAL A 14 32.78 -1.11 27.27
N ASP A 15 33.74 -1.28 28.20
CA ASP A 15 33.65 -2.26 29.28
C ASP A 15 32.51 -1.95 30.27
N LEU A 16 32.30 -0.68 30.62
CA LEU A 16 31.17 -0.25 31.43
C LEU A 16 29.83 -0.49 30.73
N LYS A 17 29.76 -0.23 29.43
CA LYS A 17 28.55 -0.49 28.63
C LYS A 17 28.23 -1.98 28.56
N HIS A 18 29.22 -2.84 28.41
CA HIS A 18 29.05 -4.30 28.47
C HIS A 18 28.59 -4.80 29.84
N LYS A 19 28.95 -4.10 30.90
CA LYS A 19 28.50 -4.36 32.28
C LYS A 19 27.10 -3.78 32.57
N GLY A 20 26.42 -3.21 31.59
CA GLY A 20 25.06 -2.67 31.73
C GLY A 20 24.98 -1.27 32.33
N TYR A 21 26.10 -0.58 32.50
CA TYR A 21 26.10 0.82 32.95
C TYR A 21 25.76 1.75 31.78
N LYS A 22 24.80 2.62 31.96
CA LYS A 22 24.53 3.69 31.01
C LYS A 22 25.44 4.87 31.31
N PRO A 23 26.25 5.34 30.35
CA PRO A 23 27.05 6.54 30.56
C PRO A 23 26.14 7.75 30.73
N CYS A 24 26.39 8.56 31.73
CA CYS A 24 25.74 9.84 31.98
C CYS A 24 26.75 10.97 31.93
N SER A 25 26.43 12.04 31.20
CA SER A 25 27.15 13.31 31.29
C SER A 25 26.46 14.26 32.25
N GLY A 26 27.21 15.20 32.85
CA GLY A 26 26.62 16.24 33.70
C GLY A 26 25.60 17.09 32.94
N TRP A 27 25.78 17.27 31.64
CA TRP A 27 24.79 17.88 30.75
C TRP A 27 23.52 17.06 30.68
N PHE A 28 23.61 15.74 30.46
CA PHE A 28 22.46 14.84 30.38
C PHE A 28 21.63 14.88 31.68
N GLU A 29 22.29 14.79 32.84
CA GLU A 29 21.60 14.87 34.13
C GLU A 29 20.93 16.24 34.34
N SER A 30 21.56 17.32 33.93
CA SER A 30 20.99 18.68 33.98
C SER A 30 19.73 18.78 33.11
N MET A 31 19.74 18.17 31.91
CA MET A 31 18.59 18.14 31.04
C MET A 31 17.47 17.25 31.57
N VAL A 32 17.79 16.09 32.11
CA VAL A 32 16.81 15.21 32.80
C VAL A 32 16.10 15.96 33.93
N LYS A 33 16.87 16.76 34.72
CA LYS A 33 16.30 17.61 35.78
C LYS A 33 15.38 18.69 35.20
N LYS A 34 15.74 19.35 34.10
CA LYS A 34 14.90 20.32 33.38
C LYS A 34 13.60 19.69 32.89
N LEU A 35 13.66 18.45 32.44
CA LEU A 35 12.50 17.65 32.01
C LEU A 35 11.71 17.06 33.20
N LYS A 36 12.00 17.48 34.43
CA LYS A 36 11.34 17.04 35.67
C LYS A 36 11.33 15.52 35.85
N TYR A 37 12.38 14.85 35.42
CA TYR A 37 12.52 13.38 35.47
C TYR A 37 11.40 12.63 34.71
N ASP A 38 10.70 13.29 33.80
CA ASP A 38 9.71 12.65 32.93
C ASP A 38 10.41 11.66 32.01
N ARG A 39 10.26 10.37 32.29
CA ARG A 39 10.92 9.27 31.55
C ARG A 39 10.59 9.29 30.07
N ARG A 40 9.35 9.67 29.69
CA ARG A 40 8.94 9.77 28.30
C ARG A 40 9.69 10.88 27.58
N ARG A 41 9.72 12.08 28.19
CA ARG A 41 10.43 13.22 27.61
C ARG A 41 11.93 13.01 27.54
N VAL A 42 12.51 12.43 28.59
CA VAL A 42 13.94 12.10 28.61
C VAL A 42 14.29 11.16 27.46
N ALA A 43 13.52 10.09 27.27
CA ALA A 43 13.72 9.13 26.20
C ALA A 43 13.53 9.77 24.82
N GLN A 44 12.54 10.62 24.63
CA GLN A 44 12.26 11.28 23.35
C GLN A 44 13.27 12.39 23.02
N GLU A 45 13.63 13.24 23.99
CA GLU A 45 14.40 14.44 23.75
C GLU A 45 15.92 14.22 23.88
N LEU A 46 16.32 13.29 24.75
CA LEU A 46 17.75 13.07 25.07
C LEU A 46 18.30 11.73 24.55
N GLU A 47 17.49 10.68 24.59
CA GLU A 47 17.95 9.35 24.18
C GLU A 47 17.60 9.03 22.72
N SER A 48 16.91 9.93 22.01
CA SER A 48 16.35 9.70 20.69
C SER A 48 15.59 8.37 20.59
N ALA A 49 15.14 7.87 21.75
CA ALA A 49 14.35 6.67 21.81
C ALA A 49 12.92 7.04 21.43
N PHE A 50 12.44 6.53 20.32
CA PHE A 50 11.02 6.53 20.00
C PHE A 50 10.31 5.57 20.97
N LEU A 51 10.24 5.94 22.24
CA LEU A 51 9.34 5.28 23.15
C LEU A 51 7.94 5.67 22.72
N GLY A 52 7.20 4.69 22.20
CA GLY A 52 5.84 4.89 21.80
C GLY A 52 5.09 5.67 22.85
N SER A 53 4.86 6.96 22.62
CA SER A 53 3.74 7.63 23.19
C SER A 53 2.54 6.77 22.78
N GLY A 54 1.54 6.57 23.62
CA GLY A 54 0.34 5.81 23.25
C GLY A 54 -0.42 6.40 22.06
N ASP A 55 0.20 7.34 21.36
CA ASP A 55 -0.31 8.09 20.21
C ASP A 55 0.33 7.67 18.87
N ASN A 56 1.30 6.75 18.84
CA ASN A 56 1.86 6.24 17.57
C ASN A 56 0.82 5.39 16.86
N VAL A 57 0.64 5.64 15.56
CA VAL A 57 -0.21 4.82 14.69
C VAL A 57 0.36 3.41 14.60
N ILE A 58 1.67 3.29 14.41
CA ILE A 58 2.38 2.01 14.36
C ILE A 58 3.15 1.80 15.68
N SER A 59 2.96 0.65 16.30
CA SER A 59 3.63 0.35 17.57
C SER A 59 5.16 0.28 17.41
N SER A 60 5.88 0.73 18.44
CA SER A 60 7.35 0.67 18.44
C SER A 60 7.88 -0.75 18.27
N GLU A 61 7.18 -1.76 18.81
CA GLU A 61 7.51 -3.16 18.64
C GLU A 61 7.43 -3.57 17.16
N MET A 62 6.37 -3.15 16.45
CA MET A 62 6.22 -3.41 15.02
C MET A 62 7.31 -2.71 14.21
N ILE A 63 7.65 -1.45 14.53
CA ILE A 63 8.74 -0.72 13.88
C ILE A 63 10.07 -1.44 14.04
N GLU A 64 10.42 -1.88 15.25
CA GLU A 64 11.67 -2.62 15.50
C GLU A 64 11.68 -3.98 14.80
N LYS A 65 10.55 -4.67 14.74
CA LYS A 65 10.43 -5.92 14.00
C LYS A 65 10.68 -5.71 12.50
N ILE A 66 9.98 -4.77 11.87
CA ILE A 66 10.14 -4.42 10.45
C ILE A 66 11.59 -4.03 10.15
N LYS A 67 12.20 -3.20 11.01
CA LYS A 67 13.59 -2.77 10.88
C LYS A 67 14.56 -3.93 10.82
N ASN A 68 14.35 -4.95 11.66
CA ASN A 68 15.29 -6.05 11.81
C ASN A 68 15.04 -7.19 10.80
N GLU A 69 13.78 -7.41 10.39
CA GLU A 69 13.41 -8.56 9.57
C GLU A 69 13.22 -8.20 8.09
N ASP A 70 12.69 -7.00 7.78
CA ASP A 70 12.18 -6.69 6.46
C ASP A 70 13.01 -5.67 5.69
N VAL A 71 13.54 -4.64 6.40
CA VAL A 71 14.25 -3.52 5.76
C VAL A 71 15.59 -3.96 5.23
N ARG A 72 15.85 -3.61 3.96
CA ARG A 72 17.14 -3.87 3.30
C ARG A 72 17.47 -2.76 2.31
N ASP A 73 18.74 -2.66 1.92
CA ASP A 73 19.14 -1.74 0.86
C ASP A 73 18.55 -2.21 -0.50
N PRO A 74 18.22 -1.26 -1.40
CA PRO A 74 17.72 -1.60 -2.73
C PRO A 74 18.78 -2.33 -3.57
N GLU A 75 18.35 -3.23 -4.45
CA GLU A 75 19.23 -3.90 -5.40
C GLU A 75 19.70 -2.96 -6.51
N GLU A 76 18.79 -2.07 -6.95
CA GLU A 76 19.11 -1.09 -8.00
C GLU A 76 18.57 0.29 -7.59
N MET A 77 19.29 1.33 -8.00
CA MET A 77 18.89 2.73 -7.82
C MET A 77 18.98 3.50 -9.13
N PHE A 78 17.96 4.31 -9.40
CA PHE A 78 17.83 5.12 -10.61
C PHE A 78 17.41 6.55 -10.28
N VAL A 79 17.36 7.41 -11.29
CA VAL A 79 16.87 8.80 -11.19
C VAL A 79 17.58 9.55 -10.06
N GLY A 80 18.93 9.59 -10.10
CA GLY A 80 19.72 10.28 -9.06
C GLY A 80 19.54 9.69 -7.66
N ASN A 81 19.39 8.36 -7.56
CA ASN A 81 19.14 7.61 -6.32
C ASN A 81 17.78 7.89 -5.67
N GLN A 82 16.82 8.45 -6.40
CA GLN A 82 15.47 8.69 -5.90
C GLN A 82 14.55 7.49 -6.10
N MET A 83 14.73 6.73 -7.19
CA MET A 83 14.01 5.48 -7.47
C MET A 83 14.81 4.28 -6.94
N TRP A 84 14.22 3.52 -6.04
CA TRP A 84 14.77 2.33 -5.42
C TRP A 84 13.99 1.10 -5.86
N ILE A 85 14.71 0.03 -6.23
CA ILE A 85 14.12 -1.24 -6.66
C ILE A 85 14.73 -2.36 -5.80
N TRP A 86 13.89 -3.16 -5.18
CA TRP A 86 14.26 -4.36 -4.41
C TRP A 86 14.01 -5.64 -5.18
N GLU A 87 12.97 -5.67 -6.00
CA GLU A 87 12.57 -6.86 -6.72
C GLU A 87 12.09 -6.48 -8.12
N LYS A 88 12.54 -7.24 -9.13
CA LYS A 88 12.08 -7.09 -10.52
C LYS A 88 10.69 -7.70 -10.70
N PRO A 89 9.91 -7.24 -11.69
CA PRO A 89 8.59 -7.83 -11.93
C PRO A 89 8.69 -9.32 -12.30
N ILE A 90 7.79 -10.10 -11.72
CA ILE A 90 7.61 -11.52 -11.96
C ILE A 90 6.36 -11.69 -12.83
N GLU A 91 6.47 -12.47 -13.92
CA GLU A 91 5.35 -12.72 -14.81
C GLU A 91 4.19 -13.41 -14.08
N GLY A 92 2.98 -12.88 -14.25
CA GLY A 92 1.76 -13.40 -13.63
C GLY A 92 1.44 -12.83 -12.25
N HIS A 93 2.36 -12.08 -11.65
CA HIS A 93 2.08 -11.37 -10.40
C HIS A 93 1.28 -10.08 -10.62
N ARG A 94 0.52 -9.68 -9.62
CA ARG A 94 -0.31 -8.46 -9.63
C ARG A 94 0.40 -7.36 -8.87
N TYR A 95 0.65 -6.25 -9.56
CA TYR A 95 1.31 -5.10 -8.96
C TYR A 95 0.35 -3.92 -8.82
N ILE A 96 0.49 -3.18 -7.72
CA ILE A 96 -0.22 -1.94 -7.50
C ILE A 96 0.79 -0.84 -7.24
N LEU A 97 0.57 0.30 -7.87
CA LEU A 97 1.36 1.50 -7.69
C LEU A 97 0.49 2.56 -7.03
N GLY A 98 0.85 2.95 -5.81
CA GLY A 98 0.28 4.12 -5.14
C GLY A 98 1.17 5.34 -5.34
N CYS A 99 0.57 6.50 -5.56
CA CYS A 99 1.28 7.75 -5.78
C CYS A 99 0.63 8.92 -5.06
N ASP A 100 1.39 9.58 -4.20
CA ASP A 100 1.07 10.89 -3.63
C ASP A 100 1.92 11.95 -4.34
N VAL A 101 1.25 12.97 -4.93
CA VAL A 101 1.88 13.92 -5.84
C VAL A 101 1.95 15.30 -5.25
N SER A 102 3.16 15.81 -5.07
CA SER A 102 3.42 17.20 -4.68
C SER A 102 3.53 18.15 -5.88
N ARG A 103 3.63 19.45 -5.61
CA ARG A 103 3.90 20.46 -6.64
C ARG A 103 5.33 20.42 -7.18
N GLY A 104 6.26 19.84 -6.43
CA GLY A 104 7.69 19.80 -6.76
C GLY A 104 8.50 21.01 -6.29
N ASP A 105 7.85 22.11 -5.93
CA ASP A 105 8.46 23.35 -5.43
C ASP A 105 8.14 23.63 -3.94
N SER A 106 7.41 22.73 -3.29
CA SER A 106 7.04 22.76 -1.88
C SER A 106 8.03 22.00 -0.99
N GLU A 107 7.72 21.93 0.30
CA GLU A 107 8.46 21.05 1.24
C GLU A 107 8.10 19.58 1.04
N ASP A 108 6.90 19.29 0.55
CA ASP A 108 6.38 17.93 0.34
C ASP A 108 7.05 17.23 -0.84
N PHE A 109 7.13 15.92 -0.77
CA PHE A 109 7.70 15.09 -1.81
C PHE A 109 6.61 14.44 -2.66
N THR A 110 6.93 14.21 -3.94
CA THR A 110 6.20 13.22 -4.73
C THR A 110 6.73 11.86 -4.37
N SER A 111 5.84 10.98 -3.90
CA SER A 111 6.15 9.63 -3.53
C SER A 111 5.40 8.63 -4.41
N ILE A 112 6.09 7.55 -4.78
CA ILE A 112 5.52 6.43 -5.52
C ILE A 112 5.96 5.16 -4.81
N VAL A 113 5.03 4.26 -4.51
CA VAL A 113 5.31 2.94 -3.95
C VAL A 113 4.68 1.88 -4.85
N ILE A 114 5.48 0.90 -5.25
CA ILE A 114 5.01 -0.26 -6.00
C ILE A 114 5.05 -1.48 -5.08
N ILE A 115 3.93 -2.19 -5.01
CA ILE A 115 3.79 -3.41 -4.22
C ILE A 115 3.47 -4.59 -5.14
N ASP A 116 4.04 -5.74 -4.81
CA ASP A 116 3.58 -7.03 -5.28
C ASP A 116 2.46 -7.49 -4.33
N PHE A 117 1.24 -7.54 -4.86
CA PHE A 117 0.07 -7.88 -4.07
C PHE A 117 0.02 -9.38 -3.73
N ASP A 118 0.61 -10.23 -4.57
CA ASP A 118 0.60 -11.69 -4.37
C ASP A 118 1.59 -12.12 -3.29
N THR A 119 2.76 -11.49 -3.23
CA THR A 119 3.77 -11.75 -2.19
C THR A 119 3.62 -10.84 -0.98
N ARG A 120 2.73 -9.83 -1.03
CA ARG A 120 2.53 -8.81 0.02
C ARG A 120 3.82 -8.09 0.37
N CYS A 121 4.56 -7.65 -0.64
CA CYS A 121 5.87 -7.06 -0.49
C CYS A 121 5.98 -5.72 -1.22
N GLN A 122 6.67 -4.75 -0.62
CA GLN A 122 7.13 -3.55 -1.30
C GLN A 122 8.28 -3.91 -2.25
N VAL A 123 8.13 -3.65 -3.54
CA VAL A 123 9.12 -4.04 -4.57
C VAL A 123 9.89 -2.85 -5.13
N ALA A 124 9.29 -1.67 -5.17
CA ALA A 124 9.97 -0.46 -5.63
C ALA A 124 9.40 0.80 -4.95
N GLU A 125 10.20 1.89 -4.95
CA GLU A 125 9.85 3.15 -4.33
C GLU A 125 10.55 4.31 -5.03
N TYR A 126 9.81 5.41 -5.24
CA TYR A 126 10.36 6.68 -5.64
C TYR A 126 10.02 7.75 -4.59
N LEU A 127 10.98 8.60 -4.27
CA LEU A 127 10.78 9.76 -3.42
C LEU A 127 11.62 10.93 -3.95
N GLY A 128 10.96 12.01 -4.36
CA GLY A 128 11.65 13.17 -4.90
C GLY A 128 10.75 14.39 -5.07
N LYS A 129 11.36 15.55 -5.26
CA LYS A 129 10.65 16.81 -5.53
C LYS A 129 10.56 17.03 -7.03
N ILE A 130 9.43 16.67 -7.62
CA ILE A 130 9.16 16.79 -9.05
C ILE A 130 7.72 17.28 -9.29
N PRO A 131 7.48 18.02 -10.38
CA PRO A 131 6.15 18.44 -10.76
C PRO A 131 5.29 17.26 -11.27
N PRO A 132 3.96 17.45 -11.31
CA PRO A 132 3.00 16.38 -11.67
C PRO A 132 3.20 15.74 -13.04
N ASP A 133 3.69 16.47 -14.03
CA ASP A 133 3.96 15.96 -15.38
C ASP A 133 5.14 14.98 -15.39
N LEU A 134 6.24 15.30 -14.70
CA LEU A 134 7.37 14.40 -14.54
C LEU A 134 7.02 13.19 -13.66
N ALA A 135 6.14 13.36 -12.66
CA ALA A 135 5.60 12.25 -11.90
C ALA A 135 4.86 11.26 -12.83
N ALA A 136 4.06 11.76 -13.77
CA ALA A 136 3.38 10.92 -14.75
C ALA A 136 4.35 10.15 -15.64
N ASP A 137 5.45 10.78 -16.09
CA ASP A 137 6.48 10.09 -16.90
C ASP A 137 7.16 8.95 -16.12
N ILE A 138 7.45 9.19 -14.83
CA ILE A 138 8.02 8.15 -13.95
C ILE A 138 7.02 7.01 -13.75
N ILE A 139 5.76 7.32 -13.46
CA ILE A 139 4.70 6.32 -13.29
C ILE A 139 4.50 5.54 -14.60
N TYR A 140 4.46 6.21 -15.74
CA TYR A 140 4.31 5.56 -17.05
C TYR A 140 5.42 4.55 -17.29
N LYS A 141 6.67 4.93 -17.03
CA LYS A 141 7.84 4.06 -17.22
C LYS A 141 7.84 2.88 -16.25
N TRP A 142 7.81 3.16 -14.95
CA TRP A 142 7.99 2.14 -13.92
C TRP A 142 6.70 1.35 -13.65
N GLY A 143 5.55 2.00 -13.65
CA GLY A 143 4.27 1.32 -13.60
C GLY A 143 4.06 0.40 -14.80
N GLY A 144 4.46 0.85 -16.01
CA GLY A 144 4.43 0.02 -17.22
C GLY A 144 5.37 -1.18 -17.12
N MET A 145 6.57 -1.03 -16.54
CA MET A 145 7.51 -2.13 -16.34
C MET A 145 6.92 -3.24 -15.45
N TYR A 146 6.21 -2.86 -14.38
CA TYR A 146 5.55 -3.81 -13.48
C TYR A 146 4.14 -4.20 -13.95
N ASN A 147 3.64 -3.62 -15.02
CA ASN A 147 2.23 -3.75 -15.43
C ASN A 147 1.27 -3.46 -14.26
N ALA A 148 1.54 -2.37 -13.54
CA ALA A 148 0.92 -2.06 -12.27
C ALA A 148 -0.43 -1.36 -12.45
N TYR A 149 -1.38 -1.67 -11.56
CA TYR A 149 -2.61 -0.91 -11.38
C TYR A 149 -2.32 0.36 -10.59
N VAL A 150 -2.52 1.52 -11.20
CA VAL A 150 -2.07 2.82 -10.67
C VAL A 150 -3.17 3.51 -9.89
N VAL A 151 -2.85 3.93 -8.68
CA VAL A 151 -3.70 4.71 -7.78
C VAL A 151 -3.02 6.02 -7.44
N THR A 152 -3.53 7.13 -7.94
CA THR A 152 -2.99 8.47 -7.67
C THR A 152 -3.88 9.20 -6.67
N ASP A 153 -3.31 9.88 -5.69
CA ASP A 153 -4.09 10.81 -4.85
C ASP A 153 -4.53 12.02 -5.67
N ILE A 154 -5.84 12.21 -5.78
CA ILE A 154 -6.44 13.34 -6.50
C ILE A 154 -7.02 14.42 -5.56
N THR A 155 -6.79 14.32 -4.25
CA THR A 155 -7.40 15.22 -3.25
C THR A 155 -6.97 16.67 -3.44
N GLY A 156 -5.69 16.91 -3.62
CA GLY A 156 -5.11 18.27 -3.69
C GLY A 156 -5.05 18.87 -5.10
N GLY A 157 -5.52 18.16 -6.14
CA GLY A 157 -5.49 18.62 -7.53
C GLY A 157 -4.18 18.32 -8.28
N MET A 158 -3.05 18.14 -7.60
CA MET A 158 -1.77 17.80 -8.26
C MET A 158 -1.85 16.42 -8.91
N GLY A 159 -2.36 15.43 -8.22
CA GLY A 159 -2.59 14.11 -8.79
C GLY A 159 -3.61 14.09 -9.92
N VAL A 160 -4.56 15.03 -9.97
CA VAL A 160 -5.46 15.20 -11.13
C VAL A 160 -4.66 15.50 -12.40
N ALA A 161 -3.65 16.39 -12.31
CA ALA A 161 -2.79 16.70 -13.45
C ALA A 161 -1.98 15.48 -13.88
N THR A 162 -1.40 14.76 -12.93
CA THR A 162 -0.67 13.50 -13.17
C THR A 162 -1.56 12.45 -13.83
N SER A 163 -2.77 12.24 -13.31
CA SER A 163 -3.71 11.25 -13.86
C SER A 163 -4.16 11.58 -15.28
N ARG A 164 -4.42 12.86 -15.57
CA ARG A 164 -4.73 13.30 -16.94
C ARG A 164 -3.58 13.07 -17.89
N LYS A 165 -2.36 13.38 -17.46
CA LYS A 165 -1.16 13.14 -18.25
C LYS A 165 -0.95 11.65 -18.52
N LEU A 166 -1.20 10.77 -17.54
CA LEU A 166 -1.17 9.32 -17.74
C LEU A 166 -2.21 8.84 -18.75
N GLN A 167 -3.42 9.41 -18.74
CA GLN A 167 -4.44 9.14 -19.76
C GLN A 167 -3.98 9.59 -21.16
N GLU A 168 -3.37 10.77 -21.28
CA GLU A 168 -2.79 11.26 -22.54
C GLU A 168 -1.68 10.37 -23.08
N LEU A 169 -0.83 9.83 -22.17
CA LEU A 169 0.22 8.85 -22.48
C LEU A 169 -0.33 7.46 -22.83
N GLY A 170 -1.64 7.24 -22.65
CA GLY A 170 -2.30 5.97 -22.95
C GLY A 170 -2.11 4.89 -21.90
N TYR A 171 -1.79 5.25 -20.63
CA TYR A 171 -1.76 4.29 -19.54
C TYR A 171 -3.17 3.78 -19.25
N LYS A 172 -3.37 2.44 -19.28
CA LYS A 172 -4.72 1.85 -19.27
C LYS A 172 -5.21 1.50 -17.87
N ASP A 173 -4.30 1.05 -17.02
CA ASP A 173 -4.64 0.43 -15.73
C ASP A 173 -4.66 1.48 -14.61
N LEU A 174 -5.57 2.44 -14.73
CA LEU A 174 -5.77 3.52 -13.77
C LEU A 174 -7.00 3.24 -12.90
N TYR A 175 -6.83 3.36 -11.59
CA TYR A 175 -7.95 3.28 -10.64
C TYR A 175 -8.91 4.45 -10.81
N VAL A 176 -10.21 4.18 -10.82
CA VAL A 176 -11.28 5.19 -10.87
C VAL A 176 -12.20 5.01 -9.68
N GLU A 177 -12.25 6.02 -8.81
CA GLU A 177 -13.07 6.00 -7.61
C GLU A 177 -14.57 5.95 -7.91
N GLY A 178 -15.32 5.15 -7.12
CA GLY A 178 -16.78 5.09 -7.20
C GLY A 178 -17.32 4.36 -8.42
N VAL A 179 -16.48 3.65 -9.14
CA VAL A 179 -16.90 2.61 -10.07
C VAL A 179 -17.02 1.34 -9.23
N ASN A 180 -18.24 0.89 -8.95
CA ASN A 180 -18.48 -0.33 -8.18
C ASN A 180 -17.78 -1.52 -8.82
N THR A 181 -17.13 -2.35 -8.02
CA THR A 181 -16.41 -3.53 -8.48
C THR A 181 -17.28 -4.52 -9.23
N ALA A 182 -18.53 -4.67 -8.83
CA ALA A 182 -19.51 -5.48 -9.56
C ALA A 182 -19.91 -4.88 -10.92
N ASP A 183 -19.81 -3.55 -11.07
CA ASP A 183 -20.14 -2.81 -12.29
C ASP A 183 -18.88 -2.35 -13.06
N LYS A 184 -17.69 -2.55 -12.52
CA LYS A 184 -16.40 -2.21 -13.18
C LYS A 184 -16.28 -2.87 -14.53
N TRP A 185 -16.90 -4.00 -14.67
CA TRP A 185 -16.86 -4.82 -15.86
C TRP A 185 -17.94 -4.45 -16.88
N LYS A 186 -18.88 -3.58 -16.51
CA LYS A 186 -19.80 -2.96 -17.45
C LYS A 186 -19.26 -1.59 -17.81
N TYR A 187 -19.05 -1.36 -19.11
CA TYR A 187 -18.74 -0.04 -19.64
C TYR A 187 -19.73 0.97 -19.06
N ASN A 188 -19.24 1.82 -18.14
CA ASN A 188 -20.03 2.91 -17.59
C ASN A 188 -19.64 4.18 -18.35
N PRO A 189 -20.49 4.72 -19.24
CA PRO A 189 -20.20 5.95 -19.98
C PRO A 189 -19.94 7.16 -19.06
N ASN A 190 -20.45 7.12 -17.82
CA ASN A 190 -20.16 8.16 -16.82
C ASN A 190 -18.76 8.03 -16.20
N ALA A 191 -18.11 6.88 -16.29
CA ALA A 191 -16.73 6.71 -15.83
C ALA A 191 -15.72 7.36 -16.79
N ALA A 192 -16.07 7.49 -18.07
CA ALA A 192 -15.21 8.14 -19.07
C ALA A 192 -14.92 9.61 -18.76
N ASN A 193 -15.78 10.27 -17.98
CA ASN A 193 -15.62 11.66 -17.57
C ASN A 193 -15.02 11.83 -16.16
N LYS A 194 -14.77 10.72 -15.42
CA LYS A 194 -14.15 10.80 -14.10
C LYS A 194 -12.63 10.83 -14.24
N VAL A 195 -12.01 11.68 -13.41
CA VAL A 195 -10.56 11.68 -13.27
C VAL A 195 -10.13 10.42 -12.54
N PRO A 196 -9.20 9.60 -13.09
CA PRO A 196 -8.66 8.47 -12.37
C PRO A 196 -7.93 8.90 -11.10
N GLY A 197 -8.09 8.11 -10.04
CA GLY A 197 -7.43 8.34 -8.76
C GLY A 197 -8.36 8.12 -7.58
N LEU A 198 -7.82 8.28 -6.39
CA LEU A 198 -8.49 8.16 -5.10
C LEU A 198 -8.47 9.51 -4.40
N ALA A 199 -9.64 9.99 -3.95
CA ALA A 199 -9.71 11.18 -3.10
C ALA A 199 -9.76 10.77 -1.64
N PHE A 200 -8.85 11.29 -0.82
CA PHE A 200 -8.81 10.98 0.61
C PHE A 200 -10.03 11.47 1.36
N ASN A 201 -10.39 12.74 1.22
CA ASN A 201 -11.54 13.36 1.87
C ASN A 201 -11.82 12.76 3.27
N ASN A 202 -12.97 12.10 3.45
CA ASN A 202 -13.35 11.44 4.71
C ASN A 202 -12.81 10.00 4.85
N LYS A 203 -11.97 9.53 3.92
CA LYS A 203 -11.49 8.13 3.88
C LYS A 203 -10.11 7.94 4.51
N ARG A 204 -9.41 9.01 4.91
CA ARG A 204 -8.05 8.91 5.46
C ARG A 204 -7.95 7.86 6.57
N VAL A 205 -8.91 7.86 7.50
CA VAL A 205 -8.93 6.87 8.59
C VAL A 205 -9.06 5.44 8.05
N GLN A 206 -9.91 5.20 7.08
CA GLN A 206 -10.12 3.88 6.48
C GLN A 206 -8.88 3.41 5.71
N ILE A 207 -8.23 4.32 4.97
CA ILE A 207 -7.00 4.06 4.22
C ILE A 207 -5.86 3.69 5.17
N ILE A 208 -5.69 4.45 6.27
CA ILE A 208 -4.68 4.14 7.27
C ILE A 208 -5.01 2.86 8.03
N SER A 209 -6.29 2.58 8.31
CA SER A 209 -6.70 1.31 8.92
C SER A 209 -6.32 0.10 8.06
N ALA A 210 -6.48 0.20 6.72
CA ALA A 210 -6.04 -0.85 5.79
C ALA A 210 -4.50 -1.03 5.82
N PHE A 211 -3.76 0.06 5.93
CA PHE A 211 -2.30 0.01 6.09
C PHE A 211 -1.89 -0.69 7.39
N GLU A 212 -2.48 -0.32 8.53
CA GLU A 212 -2.22 -0.98 9.81
C GLU A 212 -2.57 -2.48 9.77
N GLU A 213 -3.70 -2.82 9.13
CA GLU A 213 -4.14 -4.20 8.96
C GLU A 213 -3.14 -4.99 8.11
N ALA A 214 -2.66 -4.43 7.01
CA ALA A 214 -1.66 -5.07 6.17
C ALA A 214 -0.36 -5.37 6.93
N LEU A 215 0.11 -4.43 7.76
CA LEU A 215 1.29 -4.64 8.61
C LEU A 215 1.07 -5.77 9.62
N ARG A 216 -0.11 -5.84 10.26
CA ARG A 216 -0.46 -6.96 11.16
C ARG A 216 -0.48 -8.29 10.43
N HIS A 217 -0.87 -8.31 9.15
CA HIS A 217 -0.89 -9.48 8.28
C HIS A 217 0.43 -9.70 7.53
N LYS A 218 1.55 -9.22 8.09
CA LYS A 218 2.92 -9.46 7.61
C LYS A 218 3.19 -8.91 6.20
N PHE A 219 2.67 -7.72 5.88
CA PHE A 219 3.15 -7.01 4.71
C PHE A 219 4.62 -6.64 4.90
N ILE A 220 5.44 -6.91 3.88
CA ILE A 220 6.89 -6.74 3.94
C ILE A 220 7.28 -5.34 3.47
N VAL A 221 7.84 -4.53 4.38
CA VAL A 221 8.35 -3.18 4.12
C VAL A 221 9.85 -3.24 3.87
N ARG A 222 10.32 -2.89 2.68
CA ARG A 222 11.73 -2.91 2.31
C ARG A 222 12.46 -1.60 2.59
N SER A 223 11.73 -0.49 2.59
CA SER A 223 12.30 0.85 2.60
C SER A 223 12.64 1.36 3.99
N LYS A 224 13.90 1.78 4.17
CA LYS A 224 14.30 2.55 5.34
C LYS A 224 13.73 3.97 5.37
N ARG A 225 13.40 4.57 4.20
CA ARG A 225 12.77 5.89 4.14
C ARG A 225 11.34 5.80 4.67
N LEU A 226 10.58 4.82 4.18
CA LEU A 226 9.21 4.54 4.67
C LEU A 226 9.21 4.18 6.17
N LEU A 227 10.16 3.36 6.64
CA LEU A 227 10.28 3.05 8.07
C LEU A 227 10.50 4.32 8.92
N ASN A 228 11.30 5.28 8.44
CA ASN A 228 11.51 6.54 9.13
C ASN A 228 10.22 7.37 9.22
N GLU A 229 9.41 7.42 8.16
CA GLU A 229 8.08 8.06 8.22
C GLU A 229 7.17 7.34 9.20
N MET A 230 7.08 6.01 9.16
CA MET A 230 6.29 5.20 10.09
C MET A 230 6.64 5.46 11.55
N SER A 231 7.91 5.70 11.86
CA SER A 231 8.38 5.98 13.23
C SER A 231 7.92 7.34 13.76
N THR A 232 7.53 8.26 12.88
CA THR A 232 7.08 9.63 13.22
C THR A 232 5.60 9.87 12.91
N PHE A 233 4.88 8.80 12.59
CA PHE A 233 3.46 8.84 12.26
C PHE A 233 2.60 8.59 13.51
N VAL A 234 1.83 9.60 13.92
CA VAL A 234 1.16 9.63 15.23
C VAL A 234 -0.29 10.07 15.12
N TYR A 235 -1.10 9.77 16.14
CA TYR A 235 -2.43 10.34 16.25
C TYR A 235 -2.35 11.75 16.82
N ILE A 236 -2.76 12.76 16.04
CA ILE A 236 -2.91 14.16 16.49
C ILE A 236 -4.41 14.46 16.56
N ASN A 237 -4.91 14.72 17.78
CA ASN A 237 -6.35 14.94 18.01
C ASN A 237 -7.25 13.82 17.46
N GLY A 238 -6.79 12.58 17.58
CA GLY A 238 -7.51 11.39 17.11
C GLY A 238 -7.46 11.16 15.59
N ARG A 239 -6.62 11.89 14.86
CA ARG A 239 -6.39 11.71 13.43
C ARG A 239 -4.94 11.27 13.18
N PRO A 240 -4.71 10.27 12.31
CA PRO A 240 -3.36 9.88 11.95
C PRO A 240 -2.70 10.97 11.10
N ASP A 241 -1.52 11.41 11.52
CA ASP A 241 -0.76 12.49 10.89
C ASP A 241 0.73 12.37 11.22
N HIS A 242 1.59 13.10 10.49
CA HIS A 242 3.01 13.14 10.78
C HIS A 242 3.33 14.15 11.90
N MET A 243 4.42 13.93 12.63
CA MET A 243 4.95 14.91 13.58
C MET A 243 5.39 16.17 12.85
N LYS A 244 5.35 17.32 13.54
CA LYS A 244 5.76 18.62 12.98
C LYS A 244 7.17 18.55 12.37
N GLY A 245 7.29 18.95 11.10
CA GLY A 245 8.56 18.92 10.35
C GLY A 245 8.99 17.52 9.90
N LYS A 246 8.07 16.57 9.89
CA LYS A 246 8.21 15.23 9.30
C LYS A 246 7.25 15.09 8.14
N HIS A 247 7.32 13.96 7.44
CA HIS A 247 6.55 13.65 6.25
C HIS A 247 5.85 12.31 6.39
N ASP A 248 4.76 12.11 5.66
CA ASP A 248 4.00 10.86 5.56
C ASP A 248 3.68 10.49 4.10
N ASP A 249 4.40 11.10 3.15
CA ASP A 249 4.15 10.95 1.71
C ASP A 249 4.24 9.48 1.26
N LEU A 250 5.28 8.75 1.69
CA LEU A 250 5.45 7.32 1.37
C LEU A 250 4.40 6.45 2.07
N ILE A 251 4.04 6.79 3.31
CA ILE A 251 2.95 6.09 4.03
C ILE A 251 1.65 6.23 3.26
N MET A 252 1.34 7.45 2.79
CA MET A 252 0.11 7.71 2.07
C MET A 252 0.07 6.98 0.72
N ALA A 253 1.17 6.98 -0.03
CA ALA A 253 1.29 6.21 -1.27
C ALA A 253 1.10 4.72 -1.05
N LEU A 254 1.75 4.12 -0.04
CA LEU A 254 1.59 2.71 0.31
C LEU A 254 0.17 2.40 0.78
N ALA A 255 -0.37 3.22 1.68
CA ALA A 255 -1.70 3.01 2.24
C ALA A 255 -2.80 3.01 1.17
N MET A 256 -2.69 3.89 0.16
CA MET A 256 -3.60 3.89 -0.99
C MET A 256 -3.49 2.61 -1.81
N ALA A 257 -2.27 2.16 -2.10
CA ALA A 257 -2.05 0.93 -2.86
C ALA A 257 -2.67 -0.28 -2.14
N LEU A 258 -2.49 -0.38 -0.82
CA LEU A 258 -3.06 -1.45 0.00
C LEU A 258 -4.58 -1.36 0.06
N TYR A 259 -5.13 -0.19 0.34
CA TYR A 259 -6.58 0.04 0.42
C TYR A 259 -7.29 -0.36 -0.89
N VAL A 260 -6.77 0.10 -2.02
CA VAL A 260 -7.35 -0.22 -3.33
C VAL A 260 -7.13 -1.69 -3.68
N GLY A 261 -5.99 -2.26 -3.33
CA GLY A 261 -5.68 -3.67 -3.55
C GLY A 261 -6.67 -4.60 -2.85
N GLU A 262 -6.87 -4.41 -1.56
CA GLU A 262 -7.81 -5.20 -0.77
C GLU A 262 -9.24 -5.10 -1.31
N HIS A 263 -9.70 -3.91 -1.69
CA HIS A 263 -11.05 -3.72 -2.23
C HIS A 263 -11.20 -4.23 -3.66
N SER A 264 -10.16 -4.07 -4.50
CA SER A 264 -10.25 -4.43 -5.91
C SER A 264 -10.02 -5.92 -6.17
N PHE A 265 -9.12 -6.57 -5.41
CA PHE A 265 -8.76 -7.96 -5.63
C PHE A 265 -9.51 -8.95 -4.72
N SER A 266 -10.02 -8.53 -3.58
CA SER A 266 -10.90 -9.37 -2.75
C SER A 266 -12.20 -9.73 -3.47
N ASP A 267 -12.77 -8.80 -4.21
CA ASP A 267 -13.98 -9.05 -4.98
C ASP A 267 -13.72 -10.00 -6.17
N LEU A 268 -12.53 -9.95 -6.76
CA LEU A 268 -12.11 -10.90 -7.79
C LEU A 268 -11.91 -12.32 -7.24
N SER A 269 -11.33 -12.45 -6.05
CA SER A 269 -11.21 -13.74 -5.37
C SER A 269 -12.58 -14.35 -5.09
N LYS A 270 -13.51 -13.57 -4.54
CA LYS A 270 -14.89 -14.01 -4.29
C LYS A 270 -15.61 -14.42 -5.56
N ALA A 271 -15.43 -13.69 -6.68
CA ALA A 271 -16.01 -14.04 -7.97
C ALA A 271 -15.43 -15.35 -8.52
N ASN A 272 -14.12 -15.56 -8.38
CA ASN A 272 -13.46 -16.81 -8.77
C ASN A 272 -13.90 -17.99 -7.91
N ASP A 273 -14.02 -17.80 -6.58
CA ASP A 273 -14.50 -18.85 -5.67
C ASP A 273 -15.95 -19.22 -5.95
N LEU A 274 -16.79 -18.24 -6.27
CA LEU A 274 -18.18 -18.49 -6.68
C LEU A 274 -18.24 -19.25 -8.00
N THR A 275 -17.42 -18.85 -9.00
CA THR A 275 -17.33 -19.53 -10.30
C THR A 275 -16.81 -20.96 -10.12
N LYS A 276 -15.82 -21.18 -9.26
CA LYS A 276 -15.29 -22.50 -8.93
C LYS A 276 -16.34 -23.36 -8.23
N ALA A 277 -17.06 -22.82 -7.25
CA ALA A 277 -18.14 -23.52 -6.59
C ALA A 277 -19.30 -23.89 -7.53
N MET A 278 -19.61 -23.01 -8.51
CA MET A 278 -20.57 -23.31 -9.56
C MET A 278 -20.09 -24.45 -10.48
N LEU A 279 -18.81 -24.42 -10.90
CA LEU A 279 -18.22 -25.47 -11.72
C LEU A 279 -18.15 -26.80 -10.98
N ASP A 280 -17.75 -26.80 -9.71
CA ASP A 280 -17.73 -28.01 -8.86
C ASP A 280 -19.14 -28.56 -8.64
N GLY A 281 -20.16 -27.70 -8.50
CA GLY A 281 -21.57 -28.09 -8.43
C GLY A 281 -22.07 -28.74 -9.72
N TRP A 282 -21.51 -28.37 -10.87
CA TRP A 282 -21.86 -28.98 -12.18
C TRP A 282 -21.15 -30.33 -12.38
N THR A 283 -19.92 -30.47 -11.91
CA THR A 283 -19.17 -31.74 -12.02
C THR A 283 -19.70 -32.81 -11.08
N THR A 284 -20.24 -32.43 -9.91
CA THR A 284 -20.85 -33.38 -8.96
C THR A 284 -22.28 -33.79 -9.34
N SER A 285 -22.93 -33.06 -10.26
CA SER A 285 -24.26 -33.45 -10.77
C SER A 285 -24.21 -34.51 -11.89
N GLY A 286 -22.97 -34.93 -12.29
CA GLY A 286 -22.77 -35.91 -13.38
C GLY A 286 -22.80 -37.39 -12.98
N ASP A 287 -22.81 -37.73 -11.68
CA ASP A 287 -22.86 -39.09 -11.17
C ASP A 287 -24.24 -39.39 -10.54
N VAL A 288 -25.27 -39.42 -11.37
CA VAL A 288 -26.55 -40.04 -10.97
C VAL A 288 -26.64 -41.42 -11.63
N ASN A 289 -26.40 -42.41 -10.78
CA ASN A 289 -26.69 -43.81 -11.07
C ASN A 289 -28.02 -44.01 -11.78
N ASN A 290 -28.01 -44.81 -12.84
CA ASN A 290 -29.17 -45.44 -13.43
C ASN A 290 -29.97 -46.20 -12.38
N SER A 291 -31.05 -45.61 -11.91
CA SER A 291 -32.19 -46.32 -11.37
C SER A 291 -33.43 -45.49 -11.79
N GLU A 292 -34.17 -46.02 -12.72
CA GLU A 292 -35.46 -45.47 -13.15
C GLU A 292 -36.41 -45.34 -11.94
N PRO A 293 -37.07 -44.21 -11.79
CA PRO A 293 -38.32 -44.16 -11.09
C PRO A 293 -39.47 -43.71 -12.01
N GLU A 294 -40.52 -44.47 -11.89
CA GLU A 294 -41.85 -44.27 -12.51
C GLU A 294 -42.35 -42.84 -12.40
N HIS A 295 -43.05 -42.49 -13.46
CA HIS A 295 -43.95 -41.37 -13.69
C HIS A 295 -44.47 -40.58 -12.48
N ARG A 296 -43.98 -39.34 -12.32
CA ARG A 296 -44.80 -38.20 -11.84
C ARG A 296 -44.52 -36.97 -12.68
N ARG A 297 -45.54 -36.51 -13.42
CA ARG A 297 -45.50 -35.21 -14.13
C ARG A 297 -45.37 -34.09 -13.12
N PRO A 298 -44.41 -33.15 -13.27
CA PRO A 298 -44.40 -31.93 -12.47
C PRO A 298 -45.49 -30.97 -12.95
N GLN A 299 -46.23 -30.45 -12.01
CA GLN A 299 -47.15 -29.32 -12.21
C GLN A 299 -46.33 -28.09 -12.63
N GLN A 300 -46.83 -27.41 -13.64
CA GLN A 300 -46.32 -26.10 -14.07
C GLN A 300 -46.50 -25.08 -12.94
N ASN A 301 -45.42 -24.59 -12.39
CA ASN A 301 -45.40 -23.39 -11.58
C ASN A 301 -44.86 -22.24 -12.46
N THR A 302 -45.77 -21.46 -12.97
CA THR A 302 -45.50 -20.20 -13.66
C THR A 302 -45.15 -19.15 -12.61
N GLY A 303 -43.90 -18.72 -12.55
CA GLY A 303 -43.53 -17.62 -11.68
C GLY A 303 -42.06 -17.23 -11.84
N ILE A 304 -41.83 -16.16 -12.57
CA ILE A 304 -40.79 -15.17 -12.35
C ILE A 304 -39.35 -15.71 -12.44
N PHE A 305 -38.84 -15.93 -13.66
CA PHE A 305 -37.48 -15.58 -14.06
C PHE A 305 -37.37 -15.70 -15.59
N GLY A 306 -36.97 -14.60 -16.24
CA GLY A 306 -36.80 -14.51 -17.67
C GLY A 306 -35.78 -15.51 -18.21
N ALA A 307 -35.91 -15.87 -19.47
CA ALA A 307 -35.07 -16.82 -20.20
C ALA A 307 -33.58 -16.47 -20.07
N PRO A 308 -32.67 -17.46 -19.95
CA PRO A 308 -31.23 -17.22 -19.88
C PRO A 308 -30.72 -16.68 -21.22
N GLY A 309 -30.34 -15.40 -21.21
CA GLY A 309 -29.58 -14.83 -22.30
C GLY A 309 -28.18 -15.47 -22.35
N ASN A 310 -27.73 -15.64 -23.54
CA ASN A 310 -26.54 -16.29 -24.05
C ASN A 310 -25.27 -16.08 -23.19
N GLN A 311 -25.03 -16.91 -22.18
CA GLN A 311 -23.93 -16.82 -21.20
C GLN A 311 -22.51 -17.04 -21.80
N ASN A 312 -22.43 -17.51 -23.05
CA ASN A 312 -21.13 -17.77 -23.69
C ASN A 312 -20.41 -16.52 -24.25
N ASN A 313 -21.14 -15.42 -24.43
CA ASN A 313 -20.52 -14.18 -24.92
C ASN A 313 -19.91 -13.34 -23.78
N ASP A 314 -20.50 -13.40 -22.59
CA ASP A 314 -20.04 -12.60 -21.45
C ASP A 314 -18.69 -13.08 -20.91
N ALA A 315 -18.47 -14.40 -20.84
CA ALA A 315 -17.21 -14.99 -20.41
C ALA A 315 -16.06 -14.70 -21.42
N LYS A 316 -16.35 -14.72 -22.73
CA LYS A 316 -15.36 -14.37 -23.76
C LYS A 316 -15.03 -12.88 -23.78
N GLN A 317 -16.01 -12.03 -23.52
CA GLN A 317 -15.80 -10.60 -23.41
C GLN A 317 -14.97 -10.29 -22.15
N MET A 318 -15.27 -10.92 -21.04
CA MET A 318 -14.54 -10.82 -19.78
C MET A 318 -13.06 -11.22 -19.93
N TYR A 319 -12.77 -12.31 -20.65
CA TYR A 319 -11.38 -12.72 -20.94
C TYR A 319 -10.65 -11.74 -21.87
N LYS A 320 -11.35 -11.07 -22.75
CA LYS A 320 -10.77 -10.10 -23.70
C LYS A 320 -10.43 -8.77 -23.02
N ASP A 321 -11.28 -8.34 -22.09
CA ASP A 321 -11.14 -7.06 -21.39
C ASP A 321 -10.18 -7.15 -20.19
N TYR A 322 -9.95 -8.35 -19.64
CA TYR A 322 -9.20 -8.60 -18.40
C TYR A 322 -8.16 -9.72 -18.50
N GLY A 323 -7.82 -10.12 -19.70
CA GLY A 323 -6.80 -11.16 -19.95
C GLY A 323 -5.46 -10.89 -19.28
N TRP A 324 -5.13 -9.62 -19.05
CA TRP A 324 -3.94 -9.19 -18.32
C TRP A 324 -3.96 -9.56 -16.82
N LEU A 325 -5.15 -9.59 -16.20
CA LEU A 325 -5.35 -10.03 -14.80
C LEU A 325 -5.12 -11.54 -14.62
N PHE A 326 -5.30 -12.31 -15.68
CA PHE A 326 -5.20 -13.77 -15.64
C PHE A 326 -3.92 -14.33 -16.24
N GLY A 327 -2.90 -13.50 -16.50
CA GLY A 327 -1.58 -13.93 -16.96
C GLY A 327 -1.55 -14.55 -18.35
N LYS A 328 -2.55 -14.31 -19.20
CA LYS A 328 -2.55 -14.69 -20.62
C LYS A 328 -2.56 -13.43 -21.47
N GLY A 329 -1.46 -12.71 -21.43
CA GLY A 329 -1.16 -11.67 -22.39
C GLY A 329 -0.47 -12.29 -23.62
N ARG A 330 -1.04 -12.05 -24.75
CA ARG A 330 -0.74 -12.18 -26.18
C ARG A 330 -1.41 -13.34 -26.86
#